data_9afa03b998a94c4db6d7efbd5c7900c4
#
_entry.id   9afa03b998a94c4db6d7efbd5c7900c4
#
_cell.length_a   1.000
_cell.length_b   1.000
_cell.length_c   1.000
_cell.angle_alpha   90.00
_cell.angle_beta   90.00
_cell.angle_gamma   90.00
#
_symmetry.space_group_name_H-M   'P 1'
#
loop_
_entity.id
_entity.type
_entity.pdbx_description
1 polymer ?
#
loop_
_entity_poly.entity_id
_entity_poly.type
_entity_poly.pdbx_seq_one_letter_code
_entity_poly.pdbx_strand_id
1 'polypeptide(L)'
;MSTDIRKATECAAKASCSDQTLTSEFAAMRQMPHNQAATRAALLAVLCVLVPVSRGADPPESGPGEAVAVGSGPLSTLVTVETLSVGPDSEAPEPRFVPADRIRAGDEVHYTIRVTNPGRVAVRGVMVTKRLPFGLTYIGGSAVGPAATVHFSVDSGESFAAASNLEVMVAGQPARRAVPADYTHVRWLLKRPLAAGATALLRFRATLG
;
A
#
# COMPACT_ATOMS: atom_id res chain seq x y z
N MET A 1 -16.58 -25.22 56.42
CA MET A 1 -17.78 -24.38 56.44
C MET A 1 -17.88 -23.82 55.03
N SER A 2 -18.38 -24.52 54.13
CA SER A 2 -19.74 -24.96 53.78
C SER A 2 -20.66 -23.82 53.42
N THR A 3 -21.12 -23.95 52.17
CA THR A 3 -22.43 -23.56 51.66
C THR A 3 -22.47 -22.09 51.16
N ASP A 4 -22.84 -21.77 49.92
CA ASP A 4 -23.97 -22.29 49.17
C ASP A 4 -23.85 -21.94 47.64
N ILE A 5 -24.07 -22.96 46.90
CA ILE A 5 -24.38 -22.98 45.46
C ILE A 5 -25.91 -22.84 45.34
N ARG A 6 -26.35 -22.23 44.26
CA ARG A 6 -27.69 -22.30 43.64
C ARG A 6 -28.54 -21.07 43.73
N LYS A 7 -28.82 -20.60 42.55
CA LYS A 7 -30.11 -20.29 41.89
C LYS A 7 -29.88 -19.10 40.95
N ALA A 8 -30.30 -19.04 39.78
CA ALA A 8 -31.33 -19.81 39.10
C ALA A 8 -31.15 -19.68 37.60
N THR A 9 -31.28 -20.77 37.02
CA THR A 9 -31.78 -21.02 35.66
C THR A 9 -33.18 -20.42 35.50
N GLU A 10 -33.54 -20.15 34.26
CA GLU A 10 -34.90 -20.01 33.73
C GLU A 10 -35.51 -18.62 33.68
N CYS A 11 -35.49 -18.07 32.48
CA CYS A 11 -36.69 -17.67 31.80
C CYS A 11 -36.44 -17.77 30.28
N ALA A 12 -36.82 -18.90 29.79
CA ALA A 12 -37.07 -19.16 28.40
C ALA A 12 -38.48 -18.74 28.02
N ALA A 13 -38.63 -18.37 26.76
CA ALA A 13 -39.80 -18.48 25.93
C ALA A 13 -41.03 -17.58 26.22
N LYS A 14 -41.29 -16.73 25.24
CA LYS A 14 -42.53 -16.76 24.45
C LYS A 14 -42.50 -15.56 23.51
N ALA A 15 -42.28 -15.81 22.26
CA ALA A 15 -43.30 -15.98 21.21
C ALA A 15 -44.17 -14.76 21.01
N SER A 16 -44.10 -14.13 19.86
CA SER A 16 -45.23 -14.19 18.96
C SER A 16 -44.90 -13.54 17.64
N CYS A 17 -44.99 -14.31 16.64
CA CYS A 17 -45.27 -14.08 15.24
C CYS A 17 -46.39 -13.05 15.08
N SER A 18 -46.20 -12.07 14.22
CA SER A 18 -47.30 -11.43 13.50
C SER A 18 -46.76 -10.97 12.15
N ASP A 19 -47.02 -11.80 11.23
CA ASP A 19 -47.28 -11.70 9.85
C ASP A 19 -48.33 -10.61 9.59
N GLN A 20 -48.10 -9.73 8.64
CA GLN A 20 -49.10 -9.09 7.80
C GLN A 20 -48.41 -8.35 6.66
N THR A 21 -48.38 -9.03 5.53
CA THR A 21 -49.19 -8.77 4.31
C THR A 21 -48.89 -7.47 3.58
N LEU A 22 -48.20 -7.65 2.48
CA LEU A 22 -48.59 -7.30 1.11
C LEU A 22 -49.69 -6.24 0.96
N THR A 23 -49.34 -5.13 0.38
CA THR A 23 -50.18 -4.56 -0.68
C THR A 23 -49.31 -3.76 -1.64
N SER A 24 -49.37 -4.26 -2.82
CA SER A 24 -49.23 -3.68 -4.13
C SER A 24 -49.89 -2.30 -4.25
N GLU A 25 -49.18 -1.34 -4.82
CA GLU A 25 -49.83 -0.40 -5.70
C GLU A 25 -48.99 -0.15 -6.93
N PHE A 26 -49.51 -0.72 -7.93
CA PHE A 26 -49.32 -0.53 -9.34
C PHE A 26 -49.83 0.85 -9.77
N ALA A 27 -49.23 1.32 -10.83
CA ALA A 27 -49.79 2.18 -11.86
C ALA A 27 -49.73 3.71 -11.67
N ALA A 28 -48.84 4.28 -12.43
CA ALA A 28 -49.24 5.38 -13.32
C ALA A 28 -48.28 5.47 -14.49
N MET A 29 -48.64 4.69 -15.49
CA MET A 29 -48.23 4.84 -16.87
C MET A 29 -48.90 6.12 -17.40
N ARG A 30 -48.12 7.14 -17.74
CA ARG A 30 -48.60 8.26 -18.54
C ARG A 30 -47.87 8.28 -19.86
N GLN A 31 -48.62 7.89 -20.85
CA GLN A 31 -48.33 8.00 -22.26
C GLN A 31 -48.05 9.44 -22.67
N MET A 32 -47.02 9.61 -23.47
CA MET A 32 -46.74 10.83 -24.23
C MET A 32 -47.36 10.73 -25.60
N PRO A 33 -47.90 11.82 -26.14
CA PRO A 33 -48.36 11.83 -27.53
C PRO A 33 -47.17 12.06 -28.49
N HIS A 34 -47.22 11.28 -29.55
CA HIS A 34 -46.48 11.50 -30.79
C HIS A 34 -46.81 12.84 -31.41
N ASN A 35 -45.85 13.62 -31.78
CA ASN A 35 -46.03 14.64 -32.77
C ASN A 35 -44.97 14.46 -33.88
N GLN A 36 -45.46 14.02 -35.00
CA GLN A 36 -44.74 13.98 -36.28
C GLN A 36 -44.84 15.36 -36.94
N ALA A 37 -43.72 15.92 -37.33
CA ALA A 37 -43.66 16.85 -38.45
C ALA A 37 -42.23 16.91 -39.00
N ALA A 38 -42.04 16.19 -40.05
CA ALA A 38 -41.60 16.62 -41.39
C ALA A 38 -40.30 17.42 -41.53
N THR A 39 -39.36 16.76 -42.15
CA THR A 39 -38.55 17.14 -43.29
C THR A 39 -37.71 18.44 -43.20
N ARG A 40 -36.39 18.26 -43.21
CA ARG A 40 -35.51 18.89 -44.26
C ARG A 40 -34.12 18.27 -44.16
N ALA A 41 -33.71 17.66 -45.27
CA ALA A 41 -32.35 17.19 -45.51
C ALA A 41 -31.38 18.36 -45.53
N ALA A 42 -30.35 18.28 -44.72
CA ALA A 42 -29.12 19.03 -44.93
C ALA A 42 -27.98 18.03 -44.73
N LEU A 43 -27.37 17.64 -45.84
CA LEU A 43 -26.10 16.94 -45.89
C LEU A 43 -25.03 17.87 -45.31
N LEU A 44 -24.62 17.64 -44.10
CA LEU A 44 -23.35 18.14 -43.57
C LEU A 44 -22.41 16.94 -43.45
N ALA A 45 -21.49 16.87 -44.41
CA ALA A 45 -20.35 15.97 -44.34
C ALA A 45 -19.51 16.33 -43.07
N VAL A 46 -19.74 15.60 -41.98
CA VAL A 46 -18.85 15.67 -40.83
C VAL A 46 -17.63 14.85 -41.18
N LEU A 47 -16.58 15.55 -41.49
CA LEU A 47 -15.23 15.03 -41.60
C LEU A 47 -14.85 14.53 -40.18
N CYS A 48 -15.05 13.25 -39.88
CA CYS A 48 -14.52 12.60 -38.70
C CYS A 48 -12.99 12.60 -38.82
N VAL A 49 -12.34 13.60 -38.27
CA VAL A 49 -10.93 13.55 -37.96
C VAL A 49 -10.81 12.46 -36.86
N LEU A 50 -10.39 11.27 -37.27
CA LEU A 50 -9.93 10.23 -36.36
C LEU A 50 -8.65 10.75 -35.69
N VAL A 51 -8.82 11.42 -34.55
CA VAL A 51 -7.72 11.64 -33.62
C VAL A 51 -7.39 10.25 -33.05
N PRO A 52 -6.17 9.74 -33.26
CA PRO A 52 -5.78 8.53 -32.56
C PRO A 52 -5.76 8.88 -31.07
N VAL A 53 -6.71 8.29 -30.33
CA VAL A 53 -6.63 8.25 -28.87
C VAL A 53 -5.37 7.44 -28.58
N SER A 54 -4.28 8.13 -28.30
CA SER A 54 -3.14 7.53 -27.67
C SER A 54 -3.65 6.95 -26.36
N ARG A 55 -3.82 5.62 -26.32
CA ARG A 55 -3.95 4.91 -25.06
C ARG A 55 -2.74 5.33 -24.28
N GLY A 56 -2.95 6.17 -23.26
CA GLY A 56 -1.96 6.41 -22.25
C GLY A 56 -1.54 5.02 -21.77
N ALA A 57 -0.26 4.72 -21.86
CA ALA A 57 0.28 3.54 -21.21
C ALA A 57 -0.11 3.68 -19.74
N ASP A 58 -0.87 2.74 -19.24
CA ASP A 58 -1.11 2.62 -17.80
C ASP A 58 0.27 2.63 -17.14
N PRO A 59 0.47 3.42 -16.08
CA PRO A 59 1.72 3.39 -15.36
C PRO A 59 1.94 1.94 -14.93
N PRO A 60 3.16 1.38 -15.09
CA PRO A 60 3.43 0.01 -14.74
C PRO A 60 2.98 -0.21 -13.29
N GLU A 61 2.10 -1.18 -13.08
CA GLU A 61 1.71 -1.61 -11.73
C GLU A 61 3.00 -1.98 -11.01
N SER A 62 3.34 -1.17 -10.00
CA SER A 62 4.56 -1.37 -9.21
C SER A 62 4.46 -2.72 -8.53
N GLY A 63 5.20 -3.71 -8.99
CA GLY A 63 5.26 -5.03 -8.41
C GLY A 63 5.71 -4.97 -6.94
N PRO A 64 5.53 -6.04 -6.14
CA PRO A 64 5.83 -6.06 -4.70
C PRO A 64 7.30 -5.78 -4.37
N GLY A 65 8.19 -5.77 -5.37
CA GLY A 65 9.61 -5.45 -5.21
C GLY A 65 10.03 -4.01 -5.49
N GLU A 66 9.15 -3.18 -6.07
CA GLU A 66 9.53 -1.86 -6.57
C GLU A 66 9.50 -0.77 -5.51
N ALA A 67 10.48 0.11 -5.54
CA ALA A 67 10.52 1.35 -4.76
C ALA A 67 10.41 2.53 -5.71
N VAL A 68 9.60 3.51 -5.34
CA VAL A 68 9.44 4.74 -6.12
C VAL A 68 10.39 5.81 -5.59
N ALA A 69 11.23 6.33 -6.47
CA ALA A 69 12.11 7.46 -6.19
C ALA A 69 11.66 8.69 -6.99
N VAL A 70 11.53 9.81 -6.29
CA VAL A 70 11.14 11.11 -6.85
C VAL A 70 12.18 12.15 -6.47
N GLY A 71 12.51 13.05 -7.39
CA GLY A 71 13.44 14.13 -7.18
C GLY A 71 13.36 15.12 -8.35
N SER A 72 14.19 16.16 -8.33
CA SER A 72 14.24 17.21 -9.35
C SER A 72 14.86 16.78 -10.69
N GLY A 73 15.11 15.49 -10.90
CA GLY A 73 15.74 14.93 -12.10
C GLY A 73 15.53 13.44 -12.24
N PRO A 74 16.06 12.83 -13.30
CA PRO A 74 15.94 11.39 -13.53
C PRO A 74 16.68 10.61 -12.44
N LEU A 75 16.02 9.62 -11.88
CA LEU A 75 16.59 8.68 -10.89
C LEU A 75 16.38 7.26 -11.38
N SER A 76 17.37 6.40 -11.12
CA SER A 76 17.26 4.96 -11.33
C SER A 76 17.19 4.26 -9.98
N THR A 77 16.28 3.33 -9.85
CA THR A 77 16.06 2.59 -8.60
C THR A 77 16.19 1.09 -8.85
N LEU A 78 16.97 0.42 -8.00
CA LEU A 78 17.08 -1.04 -7.97
C LEU A 78 16.83 -1.53 -6.55
N VAL A 79 15.93 -2.50 -6.41
CA VAL A 79 15.62 -3.13 -5.12
C VAL A 79 16.20 -4.54 -5.11
N THR A 80 17.00 -4.84 -4.10
CA THR A 80 17.51 -6.18 -3.80
C THR A 80 16.88 -6.66 -2.49
N VAL A 81 16.40 -7.90 -2.50
CA VAL A 81 15.77 -8.53 -1.34
C VAL A 81 16.55 -9.80 -1.01
N GLU A 82 17.07 -9.87 0.20
CA GLU A 82 17.96 -10.94 0.64
C GLU A 82 17.51 -11.46 2.01
N THR A 83 17.83 -12.70 2.31
CA THR A 83 17.69 -13.31 3.63
C THR A 83 19.02 -13.91 4.06
N LEU A 84 19.21 -14.07 5.36
CA LEU A 84 20.36 -14.77 5.90
C LEU A 84 20.11 -16.29 5.82
N SER A 85 21.01 -16.99 5.15
CA SER A 85 21.02 -18.45 5.09
C SER A 85 22.30 -18.99 5.64
N VAL A 86 22.19 -20.06 6.42
CA VAL A 86 23.34 -20.84 6.89
C VAL A 86 23.45 -22.06 5.97
N GLY A 87 24.51 -22.15 5.20
CA GLY A 87 24.74 -23.27 4.31
C GLY A 87 24.89 -24.60 5.07
N PRO A 88 24.30 -25.71 4.59
CA PRO A 88 24.36 -26.99 5.28
C PRO A 88 25.76 -27.65 5.27
N ASP A 89 26.65 -27.22 4.39
CA ASP A 89 27.91 -27.92 4.08
C ASP A 89 29.18 -27.24 4.61
N SER A 90 29.08 -26.36 5.60
CA SER A 90 30.25 -25.65 6.11
C SER A 90 30.63 -26.15 7.51
N GLU A 91 31.87 -26.56 7.71
CA GLU A 91 32.43 -26.89 9.03
C GLU A 91 32.39 -25.70 10.02
N ALA A 92 32.27 -24.47 9.47
CA ALA A 92 31.95 -23.25 10.21
C ALA A 92 30.81 -22.53 9.46
N PRO A 93 29.54 -22.71 9.87
CA PRO A 93 28.40 -22.13 9.18
C PRO A 93 28.36 -20.61 9.39
N GLU A 94 29.01 -19.88 8.46
CA GLU A 94 28.87 -18.43 8.43
C GLU A 94 27.57 -18.06 7.70
N PRO A 95 26.74 -17.22 8.31
CA PRO A 95 25.52 -16.75 7.67
C PRO A 95 25.88 -15.90 6.43
N ARG A 96 25.27 -16.22 5.30
CA ARG A 96 25.43 -15.50 4.04
C ARG A 96 24.13 -14.89 3.58
N PHE A 97 24.21 -13.72 2.99
CA PHE A 97 23.06 -13.13 2.30
C PHE A 97 22.83 -13.87 0.99
N VAL A 98 21.61 -14.36 0.83
CA VAL A 98 21.13 -15.03 -0.39
C VAL A 98 19.84 -14.35 -0.86
N PRO A 99 19.54 -14.39 -2.17
CA PRO A 99 18.26 -13.90 -2.68
C PRO A 99 17.09 -14.51 -1.91
N ALA A 100 16.11 -13.70 -1.55
CA ALA A 100 14.94 -14.12 -0.78
C ALA A 100 13.89 -14.81 -1.66
N ASP A 101 14.28 -15.84 -2.41
CA ASP A 101 13.39 -16.58 -3.32
C ASP A 101 12.41 -17.49 -2.56
N ARG A 102 12.77 -17.91 -1.37
CA ARG A 102 11.96 -18.78 -0.51
C ARG A 102 12.11 -18.33 0.93
N ILE A 103 11.12 -17.61 1.41
CA ILE A 103 11.03 -17.16 2.79
C ILE A 103 9.96 -17.95 3.54
N ARG A 104 10.18 -18.17 4.83
CA ARG A 104 9.26 -18.86 5.74
C ARG A 104 8.79 -17.87 6.81
N ALA A 105 7.68 -18.19 7.45
CA ALA A 105 7.23 -17.43 8.61
C ALA A 105 8.34 -17.37 9.67
N GLY A 106 8.61 -16.16 10.17
CA GLY A 106 9.70 -15.88 11.09
C GLY A 106 11.03 -15.48 10.46
N ASP A 107 11.21 -15.69 9.14
CA ASP A 107 12.45 -15.28 8.46
C ASP A 107 12.58 -13.76 8.42
N GLU A 108 13.81 -13.29 8.65
CA GLU A 108 14.19 -11.89 8.48
C GLU A 108 14.60 -11.63 7.04
N VAL A 109 14.00 -10.60 6.45
CA VAL A 109 14.24 -10.17 5.08
C VAL A 109 14.92 -8.82 5.07
N HIS A 110 16.01 -8.70 4.34
CA HIS A 110 16.83 -7.49 4.19
C HIS A 110 16.53 -6.83 2.86
N TYR A 111 16.02 -5.63 2.90
CA TYR A 111 15.79 -4.79 1.72
C TYR A 111 16.93 -3.82 1.54
N THR A 112 17.55 -3.83 0.35
CA THR A 112 18.51 -2.83 -0.09
C THR A 112 17.96 -2.13 -1.33
N ILE A 113 17.74 -0.82 -1.22
CA ILE A 113 17.27 0.03 -2.30
C ILE A 113 18.44 0.88 -2.76
N ARG A 114 18.88 0.67 -3.97
CA ARG A 114 19.94 1.45 -4.62
C ARG A 114 19.30 2.53 -5.47
N VAL A 115 19.55 3.77 -5.14
CA VAL A 115 19.07 4.93 -5.90
C VAL A 115 20.25 5.62 -6.55
N THR A 116 20.28 5.66 -7.86
CA THR A 116 21.39 6.24 -8.64
C THR A 116 20.87 7.45 -9.42
N ASN A 117 21.66 8.51 -9.44
CA ASN A 117 21.46 9.64 -10.32
C ASN A 117 22.29 9.44 -11.61
N PRO A 118 21.69 8.96 -12.71
CA PRO A 118 22.40 8.75 -13.97
C PRO A 118 22.66 10.06 -14.74
N GLY A 119 22.09 11.16 -14.26
CA GLY A 119 22.22 12.47 -14.89
C GLY A 119 23.58 13.11 -14.67
N ARG A 120 23.78 14.27 -15.30
CA ARG A 120 25.00 15.07 -15.21
C ARG A 120 24.92 16.18 -14.18
N VAL A 121 23.77 16.36 -13.55
CA VAL A 121 23.50 17.41 -12.58
C VAL A 121 23.04 16.77 -11.26
N ALA A 122 23.40 17.37 -10.13
CA ALA A 122 22.94 16.90 -8.84
C ALA A 122 21.42 17.04 -8.68
N VAL A 123 20.77 15.98 -8.21
CA VAL A 123 19.33 15.92 -7.95
C VAL A 123 19.05 16.30 -6.51
N ARG A 124 18.20 17.30 -6.30
CA ARG A 124 17.74 17.75 -4.97
C ARG A 124 16.40 17.15 -4.61
N GLY A 125 16.07 17.17 -3.32
CA GLY A 125 14.77 16.74 -2.82
C GLY A 125 14.48 15.26 -3.12
N VAL A 126 15.51 14.41 -3.13
CA VAL A 126 15.34 12.99 -3.39
C VAL A 126 14.53 12.37 -2.27
N MET A 127 13.39 11.83 -2.64
CA MET A 127 12.45 11.13 -1.78
C MET A 127 12.22 9.73 -2.34
N VAL A 128 12.42 8.72 -1.52
CA VAL A 128 12.27 7.32 -1.91
C VAL A 128 11.24 6.67 -1.01
N THR A 129 10.23 6.09 -1.62
CA THR A 129 9.14 5.40 -0.90
C THR A 129 9.14 3.93 -1.28
N LYS A 130 9.05 3.06 -0.30
CA LYS A 130 8.90 1.62 -0.47
C LYS A 130 7.68 1.14 0.30
N ARG A 131 6.77 0.48 -0.41
CA ARG A 131 5.67 -0.25 0.21
C ARG A 131 6.21 -1.50 0.90
N LEU A 132 5.73 -1.79 2.09
CA LEU A 132 5.93 -3.08 2.76
C LEU A 132 5.00 -4.11 2.11
N PRO A 133 5.51 -5.22 1.58
CA PRO A 133 4.68 -6.28 1.07
C PRO A 133 3.73 -6.83 2.15
N PHE A 134 2.58 -7.33 1.71
CA PHE A 134 1.64 -7.99 2.62
C PHE A 134 2.31 -9.18 3.31
N GLY A 135 2.03 -9.36 4.60
CA GLY A 135 2.62 -10.42 5.41
C GLY A 135 4.00 -10.07 6.00
N LEU A 136 4.60 -8.95 5.59
CA LEU A 136 5.87 -8.50 6.18
C LEU A 136 5.64 -7.43 7.24
N THR A 137 6.25 -7.62 8.40
CA THR A 137 6.27 -6.65 9.49
C THR A 137 7.62 -5.96 9.55
N TYR A 138 7.61 -4.62 9.53
CA TYR A 138 8.84 -3.83 9.64
C TYR A 138 9.54 -4.07 10.97
N ILE A 139 10.87 -4.24 10.96
CA ILE A 139 11.68 -4.33 12.18
C ILE A 139 12.06 -2.92 12.63
N GLY A 140 11.60 -2.55 13.82
CA GLY A 140 11.79 -1.21 14.38
C GLY A 140 13.24 -0.76 14.37
N GLY A 141 13.48 0.50 13.98
CA GLY A 141 14.83 1.10 13.94
C GLY A 141 15.74 0.59 12.82
N SER A 142 15.27 -0.32 11.95
CA SER A 142 16.11 -0.94 10.91
C SER A 142 16.29 -0.08 9.66
N ALA A 143 15.47 0.95 9.45
CA ALA A 143 15.55 1.80 8.27
C ALA A 143 16.73 2.77 8.39
N VAL A 144 17.67 2.67 7.45
CA VAL A 144 18.88 3.50 7.39
C VAL A 144 19.11 4.02 5.96
N GLY A 145 19.82 5.13 5.86
CA GLY A 145 20.22 5.75 4.59
C GLY A 145 21.19 6.90 4.81
N PRO A 146 22.00 7.26 3.79
CA PRO A 146 23.00 8.31 3.89
C PRO A 146 22.34 9.68 4.06
N ALA A 147 22.56 10.31 5.22
CA ALA A 147 21.98 11.63 5.53
C ALA A 147 20.48 11.72 5.17
N ALA A 148 19.70 10.72 5.52
CA ALA A 148 18.26 10.67 5.26
C ALA A 148 17.44 10.86 6.54
N THR A 149 16.26 11.46 6.40
CA THR A 149 15.19 11.37 7.39
C THR A 149 14.27 10.23 6.97
N VAL A 150 13.86 9.40 7.93
CA VAL A 150 12.94 8.28 7.67
C VAL A 150 11.57 8.63 8.22
N HIS A 151 10.57 8.46 7.38
CA HIS A 151 9.16 8.58 7.71
C HIS A 151 8.43 7.28 7.39
N PHE A 152 7.28 7.08 8.02
CA PHE A 152 6.44 5.90 7.83
C PHE A 152 5.01 6.33 7.51
N SER A 153 4.25 5.41 6.94
CA SER A 153 2.81 5.56 6.71
C SER A 153 2.08 4.37 7.31
N VAL A 154 0.86 4.61 7.78
CA VAL A 154 -0.09 3.59 8.28
C VAL A 154 -1.38 3.54 7.45
N ASP A 155 -1.53 4.45 6.50
CA ASP A 155 -2.72 4.72 5.68
C ASP A 155 -2.49 4.43 4.19
N SER A 156 -1.74 3.39 3.89
CA SER A 156 -1.43 2.96 2.51
C SER A 156 -0.64 3.99 1.68
N GLY A 157 0.11 4.89 2.35
CA GLY A 157 0.97 5.85 1.70
C GLY A 157 0.31 7.22 1.45
N GLU A 158 -0.87 7.47 1.99
CA GLU A 158 -1.56 8.76 1.88
C GLU A 158 -0.84 9.84 2.69
N SER A 159 -0.48 9.54 3.93
CA SER A 159 0.30 10.44 4.79
C SER A 159 1.57 9.79 5.32
N PHE A 160 2.56 10.65 5.66
CA PHE A 160 3.85 10.20 6.18
C PHE A 160 4.32 11.08 7.33
N ALA A 161 4.75 10.45 8.42
CA ALA A 161 5.32 11.15 9.56
C ALA A 161 6.48 10.36 10.19
N ALA A 162 7.21 10.99 11.09
CA ALA A 162 8.17 10.30 11.94
C ALA A 162 7.45 9.27 12.82
N ALA A 163 8.08 8.16 13.15
CA ALA A 163 7.51 7.09 13.96
C ALA A 163 6.89 7.58 15.29
N SER A 164 7.51 8.60 15.90
CA SER A 164 7.01 9.20 17.14
C SER A 164 5.67 9.95 17.01
N ASN A 165 5.31 10.33 15.78
CA ASN A 165 4.17 11.20 15.50
C ASN A 165 3.05 10.47 14.74
N LEU A 166 3.20 9.16 14.52
CA LEU A 166 2.20 8.35 13.84
C LEU A 166 1.20 7.77 14.82
N GLU A 167 -0.06 7.91 14.48
CA GLU A 167 -1.19 7.34 15.20
C GLU A 167 -2.05 6.50 14.28
N VAL A 168 -2.65 5.45 14.82
CA VAL A 168 -3.62 4.59 14.15
C VAL A 168 -4.98 4.85 14.75
N MET A 169 -5.96 5.10 13.89
CA MET A 169 -7.36 5.19 14.27
C MET A 169 -8.06 3.88 13.90
N VAL A 170 -8.56 3.17 14.90
CA VAL A 170 -9.39 1.98 14.70
C VAL A 170 -10.83 2.35 15.02
N ALA A 171 -11.76 1.99 14.14
CA ALA A 171 -13.17 2.32 14.33
C ALA A 171 -13.67 1.84 15.71
N GLY A 172 -14.28 2.75 16.49
CA GLY A 172 -14.78 2.45 17.83
C GLY A 172 -13.74 2.38 18.93
N GLN A 173 -12.48 2.71 18.66
CA GLN A 173 -11.41 2.75 19.66
C GLN A 173 -10.73 4.14 19.69
N PRO A 174 -10.15 4.55 20.83
CA PRO A 174 -9.33 5.76 20.86
C PRO A 174 -8.10 5.60 19.98
N ALA A 175 -7.65 6.72 19.40
CA ALA A 175 -6.40 6.75 18.65
C ALA A 175 -5.25 6.23 19.53
N ARG A 176 -4.39 5.41 18.94
CA ARG A 176 -3.19 4.89 19.60
C ARG A 176 -1.95 5.18 18.78
N ARG A 177 -0.82 5.25 19.44
CA ARG A 177 0.46 5.34 18.74
C ARG A 177 0.67 4.13 17.83
N ALA A 178 1.13 4.38 16.61
CA ALA A 178 1.47 3.34 15.66
C ALA A 178 2.68 2.54 16.14
N VAL A 179 2.65 1.24 15.90
CA VAL A 179 3.77 0.32 16.13
C VAL A 179 4.28 -0.22 14.78
N PRO A 180 5.49 -0.82 14.71
CA PRO A 180 6.05 -1.31 13.45
C PRO A 180 5.14 -2.20 12.61
N ALA A 181 4.25 -2.97 13.26
CA ALA A 181 3.27 -3.83 12.59
C ALA A 181 2.16 -3.06 11.85
N ASP A 182 1.96 -1.78 12.18
CA ASP A 182 0.95 -0.95 11.51
C ASP A 182 1.50 -0.27 10.25
N TYR A 183 2.82 -0.29 10.05
CA TYR A 183 3.42 0.44 8.94
C TYR A 183 3.14 -0.24 7.61
N THR A 184 2.68 0.54 6.66
CA THR A 184 2.41 0.11 5.29
C THR A 184 3.50 0.53 4.32
N HIS A 185 4.19 1.64 4.62
CA HIS A 185 5.25 2.20 3.78
C HIS A 185 6.38 2.77 4.62
N VAL A 186 7.58 2.74 4.05
CA VAL A 186 8.77 3.43 4.54
C VAL A 186 9.20 4.47 3.51
N ARG A 187 9.53 5.68 3.95
CA ARG A 187 9.97 6.78 3.09
C ARG A 187 11.25 7.40 3.62
N TRP A 188 12.21 7.57 2.73
CA TRP A 188 13.47 8.28 3.00
C TRP A 188 13.45 9.63 2.28
N LEU A 189 13.83 10.67 3.01
CA LEU A 189 14.06 12.01 2.47
C LEU A 189 15.54 12.31 2.60
N LEU A 190 16.27 12.37 1.48
CA LEU A 190 17.68 12.70 1.50
C LEU A 190 17.87 14.19 1.80
N LYS A 191 18.63 14.49 2.85
CA LYS A 191 18.91 15.86 3.29
C LYS A 191 19.91 16.57 2.37
N ARG A 192 20.68 15.81 1.59
CA ARG A 192 21.70 16.32 0.68
C ARG A 192 21.35 15.96 -0.77
N PRO A 193 21.72 16.83 -1.74
CA PRO A 193 21.58 16.48 -3.14
C PRO A 193 22.35 15.20 -3.48
N LEU A 194 21.79 14.37 -4.35
CA LEU A 194 22.46 13.21 -4.93
C LEU A 194 23.28 13.70 -6.15
N ALA A 195 24.59 13.71 -6.02
CA ALA A 195 25.48 14.21 -7.07
C ALA A 195 25.33 13.41 -8.38
N ALA A 196 25.79 13.99 -9.49
CA ALA A 196 25.84 13.32 -10.79
C ALA A 196 26.60 12.00 -10.70
N GLY A 197 26.05 10.91 -11.21
CA GLY A 197 26.62 9.56 -11.15
C GLY A 197 26.63 8.91 -9.76
N ALA A 198 26.21 9.64 -8.71
CA ALA A 198 26.23 9.10 -7.34
C ALA A 198 25.10 8.11 -7.08
N THR A 199 25.36 7.23 -6.11
CA THR A 199 24.40 6.23 -5.64
C THR A 199 24.18 6.37 -4.14
N ALA A 200 22.93 6.36 -3.71
CA ALA A 200 22.54 6.23 -2.31
C ALA A 200 22.00 4.81 -2.06
N LEU A 201 22.44 4.20 -0.95
CA LEU A 201 21.94 2.90 -0.48
C LEU A 201 21.01 3.12 0.71
N LEU A 202 19.76 2.71 0.56
CA LEU A 202 18.74 2.76 1.60
C LEU A 202 18.43 1.32 1.99
N ARG A 203 18.31 1.06 3.28
CA ARG A 203 18.09 -0.31 3.77
C ARG A 203 17.03 -0.33 4.85
N PHE A 204 16.33 -1.43 4.96
CA PHE A 204 15.50 -1.78 6.11
C PHE A 204 15.36 -3.28 6.21
N ARG A 205 14.85 -3.73 7.35
CA ARG A 205 14.58 -5.14 7.61
C ARG A 205 13.11 -5.34 7.94
N ALA A 206 12.60 -6.50 7.59
CA ALA A 206 11.24 -6.93 7.89
C ALA A 206 11.22 -8.42 8.22
N THR A 207 10.22 -8.87 8.96
CA THR A 207 10.00 -10.27 9.29
C THR A 207 8.73 -10.74 8.60
N LEU A 208 8.74 -11.95 8.02
CA LEU A 208 7.52 -12.59 7.53
C LEU A 208 6.72 -13.15 8.71
N GLY A 209 5.46 -12.71 8.83
CA GLY A 209 4.53 -13.15 9.87
C GLY A 209 3.64 -14.30 9.46
#